data_64be11fe683264ec783f2c8e0ee7e550
#
_entry.id   64be11fe683264ec783f2c8e0ee7e550
#
_cell.length_a   1.000
_cell.length_b   1.000
_cell.length_c   1.000
_cell.angle_alpha   90.00
_cell.angle_beta   90.00
_cell.angle_gamma   90.00
#
_symmetry.space_group_name_H-M   'P 1'
#
loop_
_entity.id
_entity.type
_entity.pdbx_description
1 polymer ?
#
loop_
_entity_poly.entity_id
_entity_poly.type
_entity_poly.pdbx_seq_one_letter_code
_entity_poly.pdbx_strand_id
1 'polypeptide(L)'
;MQRIFQGCWLMVLLSCNVSGVVQAQTLDQRFFKVQLLLDQIHLAASSRDAAGVCALSRRANDRLLDILPALQRQRPGLDHAALQDRILLGFSRCDR
;
A
#
# COMPACT_ATOMS: atom_id res chain seq x y z
N MET A 1 -0.18 -36.72 27.14
CA MET A 1 -0.62 -36.72 25.76
C MET A 1 -1.72 -35.71 25.50
N GLN A 2 -2.75 -35.69 26.34
CA GLN A 2 -3.83 -34.75 26.15
C GLN A 2 -3.37 -33.29 26.22
N ARG A 3 -2.36 -33.01 27.03
CA ARG A 3 -1.82 -31.65 27.16
C ARG A 3 -1.21 -31.16 25.87
N ILE A 4 -0.59 -32.05 25.12
CA ILE A 4 0.03 -31.68 23.85
C ILE A 4 -1.06 -31.31 22.83
N PHE A 5 -2.15 -32.07 22.82
CA PHE A 5 -3.28 -31.75 21.96
C PHE A 5 -3.89 -30.39 22.28
N GLN A 6 -4.05 -30.10 23.56
CA GLN A 6 -4.58 -28.82 23.98
C GLN A 6 -3.67 -27.66 23.56
N GLY A 7 -2.37 -27.86 23.68
CA GLY A 7 -1.41 -26.84 23.23
C GLY A 7 -1.49 -26.56 21.75
N CYS A 8 -1.56 -27.62 20.95
CA CYS A 8 -1.72 -27.48 19.50
C CYS A 8 -3.03 -26.78 19.15
N TRP A 9 -4.06 -27.09 19.87
CA TRP A 9 -5.37 -26.50 19.64
C TRP A 9 -5.35 -25.00 19.89
N LEU A 10 -4.74 -24.57 20.98
CA LEU A 10 -4.60 -23.17 21.30
C LEU A 10 -3.78 -22.43 20.23
N MET A 11 -2.74 -23.05 19.72
CA MET A 11 -1.94 -22.45 18.66
C MET A 11 -2.76 -22.24 17.39
N VAL A 12 -3.57 -23.19 17.03
CA VAL A 12 -4.44 -23.08 15.87
C VAL A 12 -5.40 -21.90 16.00
N LEU A 13 -6.00 -21.74 17.17
CA LEU A 13 -6.92 -20.64 17.43
C LEU A 13 -6.21 -19.29 17.33
N LEU A 14 -5.01 -19.19 17.90
CA LEU A 14 -4.21 -17.97 17.79
C LEU A 14 -3.85 -17.65 16.36
N SER A 15 -3.50 -18.66 15.57
CA SER A 15 -3.19 -18.48 14.17
C SER A 15 -4.38 -17.93 13.39
N CYS A 16 -5.57 -18.44 13.66
CA CYS A 16 -6.79 -17.93 13.02
C CYS A 16 -7.03 -16.46 13.36
N ASN A 17 -6.83 -16.07 14.61
CA ASN A 17 -7.00 -14.69 15.04
C ASN A 17 -5.98 -13.77 14.36
N VAL A 18 -4.74 -14.20 14.30
CA VAL A 18 -3.68 -13.42 13.62
C VAL A 18 -3.99 -13.26 12.15
N SER A 19 -4.48 -14.30 11.49
CA SER A 19 -4.86 -14.23 10.08
C SER A 19 -5.97 -13.20 9.85
N GLY A 20 -6.96 -13.15 10.74
CA GLY A 20 -8.03 -12.16 10.65
C GLY A 20 -7.50 -10.73 10.77
N VAL A 21 -6.57 -10.50 11.69
CA VAL A 21 -5.95 -9.18 11.88
C VAL A 21 -5.13 -8.78 10.65
N VAL A 22 -4.37 -9.72 10.08
CA VAL A 22 -3.54 -9.45 8.90
C VAL A 22 -4.41 -9.07 7.70
N GLN A 23 -5.56 -9.67 7.54
CA GLN A 23 -6.47 -9.36 6.43
C GLN A 23 -7.08 -7.98 6.55
N ALA A 24 -7.24 -7.47 7.77
CA ALA A 24 -7.83 -6.16 8.01
C ALA A 24 -6.73 -5.09 8.13
N GLN A 25 -6.07 -4.80 7.00
CA GLN A 25 -5.04 -3.77 6.98
C GLN A 25 -5.63 -2.41 7.33
N THR A 26 -4.95 -1.67 8.20
CA THR A 26 -5.35 -0.32 8.57
C THR A 26 -5.14 0.64 7.41
N LEU A 27 -5.81 1.79 7.47
CA LEU A 27 -5.59 2.85 6.50
C LEU A 27 -4.14 3.32 6.50
N ASP A 28 -3.51 3.42 7.67
CA ASP A 28 -2.12 3.84 7.80
C ASP A 28 -1.18 2.88 7.09
N GLN A 29 -1.42 1.58 7.21
CA GLN A 29 -0.62 0.57 6.52
C GLN A 29 -0.77 0.67 5.00
N ARG A 30 -1.98 0.89 4.53
CA ARG A 30 -2.25 1.05 3.10
C ARG A 30 -1.62 2.34 2.56
N PHE A 31 -1.72 3.41 3.32
CA PHE A 31 -1.09 4.67 2.94
C PHE A 31 0.43 4.56 2.91
N PHE A 32 1.00 3.86 3.87
CA PHE A 32 2.43 3.59 3.90
C PHE A 32 2.91 2.87 2.63
N LYS A 33 2.12 1.92 2.13
CA LYS A 33 2.44 1.23 0.87
C LYS A 33 2.45 2.18 -0.32
N VAL A 34 1.53 3.14 -0.34
CA VAL A 34 1.53 4.17 -1.38
C VAL A 34 2.80 5.00 -1.31
N GLN A 35 3.21 5.39 -0.11
CA GLN A 35 4.45 6.15 0.08
C GLN A 35 5.68 5.38 -0.38
N LEU A 36 5.72 4.06 -0.10
CA LEU A 36 6.81 3.21 -0.60
C LEU A 36 6.85 3.17 -2.12
N LEU A 37 5.69 3.11 -2.77
CA LEU A 37 5.63 3.15 -4.23
C LEU A 37 6.12 4.48 -4.77
N LEU A 38 5.82 5.59 -4.11
CA LEU A 38 6.34 6.90 -4.49
C LEU A 38 7.87 6.95 -4.41
N ASP A 39 8.44 6.36 -3.35
CA ASP A 39 9.89 6.28 -3.22
C ASP A 39 10.50 5.43 -4.34
N GLN A 40 9.87 4.31 -4.68
CA GLN A 40 10.32 3.46 -5.78
C GLN A 40 10.23 4.19 -7.13
N ILE A 41 9.19 4.99 -7.33
CA ILE A 41 9.05 5.81 -8.52
C ILE A 41 10.23 6.79 -8.61
N HIS A 42 10.57 7.42 -7.50
CA HIS A 42 11.69 8.36 -7.46
C HIS A 42 13.01 7.67 -7.84
N LEU A 43 13.24 6.49 -7.30
CA LEU A 43 14.44 5.71 -7.61
C LEU A 43 14.48 5.29 -9.08
N ALA A 44 13.36 4.85 -9.63
CA ALA A 44 13.26 4.46 -11.03
C ALA A 44 13.50 5.66 -11.94
N ALA A 45 12.96 6.82 -11.58
CA ALA A 45 13.18 8.06 -12.33
C ALA A 45 14.66 8.46 -12.31
N SER A 46 15.31 8.33 -11.16
CA SER A 46 16.74 8.62 -11.02
C SER A 46 17.60 7.70 -11.88
N SER A 47 17.16 6.47 -12.09
CA SER A 47 17.82 5.48 -12.94
C SER A 47 17.41 5.59 -14.40
N ARG A 48 16.57 6.55 -14.75
CA ARG A 48 16.03 6.75 -16.11
C ARG A 48 15.28 5.53 -16.63
N ASP A 49 14.62 4.82 -15.74
CA ASP A 49 13.81 3.65 -16.07
C ASP A 49 12.37 4.08 -16.33
N ALA A 50 12.09 4.54 -17.55
CA ALA A 50 10.77 5.05 -17.91
C ALA A 50 9.67 3.99 -17.77
N ALA A 51 9.95 2.75 -18.16
CA ALA A 51 8.97 1.65 -18.03
C ALA A 51 8.67 1.37 -16.57
N GLY A 52 9.68 1.40 -15.71
CA GLY A 52 9.50 1.24 -14.27
C GLY A 52 8.68 2.36 -13.66
N VAL A 53 8.96 3.60 -14.02
CA VAL A 53 8.19 4.76 -13.57
C VAL A 53 6.72 4.61 -13.96
N CYS A 54 6.45 4.23 -15.20
CA CYS A 54 5.09 4.03 -15.69
C CYS A 54 4.36 2.96 -14.88
N ALA A 55 4.96 1.77 -14.74
CA ALA A 55 4.33 0.65 -14.03
C ALA A 55 4.07 0.98 -12.56
N LEU A 56 5.06 1.57 -11.89
CA LEU A 56 4.94 1.94 -10.49
C LEU A 56 3.91 3.05 -10.28
N SER A 57 3.84 4.01 -11.19
CA SER A 57 2.87 5.10 -11.12
C SER A 57 1.43 4.59 -11.26
N ARG A 58 1.19 3.64 -12.17
CA ARG A 58 -0.12 3.00 -12.30
C ARG A 58 -0.51 2.27 -11.01
N ARG A 59 0.41 1.52 -10.44
CA ARG A 59 0.18 0.79 -9.21
C ARG A 59 -0.10 1.74 -8.05
N ALA A 60 0.68 2.81 -7.93
CA ALA A 60 0.48 3.81 -6.88
C ALA A 60 -0.87 4.50 -7.03
N ASN A 61 -1.27 4.83 -8.25
CA ASN A 61 -2.55 5.46 -8.51
C ASN A 61 -3.71 4.56 -8.09
N ASP A 62 -3.67 3.28 -8.49
CA ASP A 62 -4.71 2.33 -8.13
C ASP A 62 -4.84 2.20 -6.61
N ARG A 63 -3.71 2.08 -5.93
CA ARG A 63 -3.68 1.95 -4.47
C ARG A 63 -4.18 3.20 -3.78
N LEU A 64 -3.81 4.38 -4.27
CA LEU A 64 -4.27 5.64 -3.68
C LEU A 64 -5.78 5.81 -3.87
N LEU A 65 -6.31 5.52 -5.07
CA LEU A 65 -7.73 5.66 -5.34
C LEU A 65 -8.57 4.78 -4.43
N ASP A 66 -8.09 3.58 -4.09
CA ASP A 66 -8.79 2.66 -3.20
C ASP A 66 -8.98 3.24 -1.80
N ILE A 67 -8.00 4.00 -1.31
CA ILE A 67 -8.03 4.52 0.06
C ILE A 67 -8.39 6.00 0.12
N LEU A 68 -8.49 6.67 -1.01
CA LEU A 68 -8.65 8.13 -1.06
C LEU A 68 -9.86 8.63 -0.26
N PRO A 69 -11.08 8.05 -0.38
CA PRO A 69 -12.22 8.55 0.39
C PRO A 69 -12.00 8.45 1.91
N ALA A 70 -11.43 7.34 2.37
CA ALA A 70 -11.14 7.17 3.79
C ALA A 70 -10.03 8.11 4.25
N LEU A 71 -9.01 8.29 3.40
CA LEU A 71 -7.90 9.18 3.70
C LEU A 71 -8.35 10.63 3.82
N GLN A 72 -9.24 11.07 2.94
CA GLN A 72 -9.79 12.42 2.99
C GLN A 72 -10.59 12.66 4.26
N ARG A 73 -11.32 11.65 4.75
CA ARG A 73 -12.09 11.76 5.97
C ARG A 73 -11.21 11.77 7.23
N GLN A 74 -10.18 10.92 7.25
CA GLN A 74 -9.35 10.75 8.44
C GLN A 74 -8.20 11.73 8.53
N ARG A 75 -7.74 12.23 7.39
CA ARG A 75 -6.61 13.17 7.33
C ARG A 75 -6.96 14.36 6.43
N PRO A 76 -7.88 15.21 6.87
CA PRO A 76 -8.31 16.35 6.03
C PRO A 76 -7.21 17.36 5.78
N GLY A 77 -6.17 17.41 6.65
CA GLY A 77 -5.05 18.33 6.47
C GLY A 77 -4.00 17.86 5.47
N LEU A 78 -4.12 16.63 4.96
CA LEU A 78 -3.19 16.10 3.98
C LEU A 78 -3.50 16.68 2.60
N ASP A 79 -2.46 17.06 1.86
CA ASP A 79 -2.63 17.57 0.50
C ASP A 79 -2.78 16.42 -0.48
N HIS A 80 -4.01 15.96 -0.66
CA HIS A 80 -4.34 14.83 -1.54
C HIS A 80 -4.07 15.16 -3.00
N ALA A 81 -4.30 16.41 -3.39
CA ALA A 81 -4.07 16.85 -4.76
C ALA A 81 -2.59 16.77 -5.11
N ALA A 82 -1.71 17.17 -4.21
CA ALA A 82 -0.27 17.08 -4.42
C ALA A 82 0.19 15.63 -4.58
N LEU A 83 -0.37 14.70 -3.80
CA LEU A 83 -0.08 13.28 -3.92
C LEU A 83 -0.48 12.75 -5.30
N GLN A 84 -1.69 13.09 -5.73
CA GLN A 84 -2.18 12.66 -7.04
C GLN A 84 -1.34 13.24 -8.16
N ASP A 85 -0.96 14.50 -8.06
CA ASP A 85 -0.13 15.16 -9.07
C ASP A 85 1.21 14.47 -9.22
N ARG A 86 1.84 14.09 -8.10
CA ARG A 86 3.11 13.37 -8.14
C ARG A 86 2.99 12.05 -8.88
N ILE A 87 1.89 11.33 -8.67
CA ILE A 87 1.64 10.05 -9.33
C ILE A 87 1.37 10.29 -10.82
N LEU A 88 0.57 11.30 -11.15
CA LEU A 88 0.19 11.59 -12.53
C LEU A 88 1.40 12.05 -13.37
N LEU A 89 2.38 12.71 -12.75
CA LEU A 89 3.62 13.04 -13.43
C LEU A 89 4.33 11.80 -13.97
N GLY A 90 4.23 10.68 -13.25
CA GLY A 90 4.81 9.43 -13.70
C GLY A 90 4.12 8.85 -14.93
N PHE A 91 2.85 9.18 -15.16
CA PHE A 91 2.13 8.71 -16.34
C PHE A 91 2.69 9.29 -17.64
N SER A 92 3.35 10.43 -17.59
CA SER A 92 3.96 11.00 -18.78
C SER A 92 5.02 10.08 -19.39
N ARG A 93 5.57 9.16 -18.59
CA ARG A 93 6.54 8.19 -19.04
C ARG A 93 5.90 6.99 -19.74
N CYS A 94 4.58 6.83 -19.61
CA CYS A 94 3.88 5.70 -20.21
C CYS A 94 3.75 5.83 -21.73
N ASP A 95 3.79 7.05 -22.24
CA ASP A 95 3.62 7.32 -23.66
C ASP A 95 4.93 7.20 -24.45
N ARG A 96 5.97 6.82 -23.77
CA ARG A 96 7.29 6.63 -24.38
C ARG A 96 7.78 5.19 -24.21
#